data_2ce558e00f022f3c516ab982663c51ec
#
_entry.id   2ce558e00f022f3c516ab982663c51ec
#
_cell.length_a   1.000
_cell.length_b   1.000
_cell.length_c   1.000
_cell.angle_alpha   90.00
_cell.angle_beta   90.00
_cell.angle_gamma   90.00
#
_symmetry.space_group_name_H-M   'P 1'
#
loop_
_entity.id
_entity.type
_entity.pdbx_description
1 polymer ?
#
loop_
_entity_poly.entity_id
_entity_poly.type
_entity_poly.pdbx_seq_one_letter_code
_entity_poly.pdbx_strand_id
1 'polypeptide(L)'
;MVGFKHTIWALLLMMVTGTAIAQNNTNSPYTRYGYGQLADQSFANSKAMGGIAYGLRDGSHINPLNPASYTAIDSLTFLFDGGFSMQNTNFSSEGTKLNAKNSSFDYIAMQFRLHQRVAMSIGLLPYSSVGYNMAKANNDVASEEARSVTSFAGDGGLHQLYVGLGVKVLKNLSVGANVSYFWGEITRQARITFPYNDNAFAFQHVDYLSVRDYKLDFGAQYTQQLGRKHAVTLGVVFSPKKDLHNEAYVQRSTLTNSNSTQAVTTNTVDTVATFGMPNSFGVGLTYEYDKRLK
;
A
#
# COMPACT_ATOMS: atom_id res chain seq x y z
N MET A 1 -11.77 32.47 -26.96
CA MET A 1 -12.23 31.77 -25.72
C MET A 1 -11.93 30.29 -25.91
N VAL A 2 -10.86 29.80 -25.29
CA VAL A 2 -10.60 28.34 -25.24
C VAL A 2 -11.69 27.73 -24.42
N GLY A 3 -12.49 26.87 -25.03
CA GLY A 3 -13.67 26.31 -24.34
C GLY A 3 -13.26 25.47 -23.15
N PHE A 4 -13.96 25.57 -22.04
CA PHE A 4 -13.77 24.82 -20.77
C PHE A 4 -13.52 23.31 -20.98
N LYS A 5 -14.09 22.75 -22.03
CA LYS A 5 -13.81 21.37 -22.47
C LYS A 5 -12.34 21.11 -22.85
N HIS A 6 -11.71 22.05 -23.53
CA HIS A 6 -10.30 21.91 -23.96
C HIS A 6 -9.34 22.04 -22.79
N THR A 7 -9.69 22.83 -21.77
CA THR A 7 -8.91 22.98 -20.55
C THR A 7 -8.95 21.68 -19.71
N ILE A 8 -10.12 21.03 -19.65
CA ILE A 8 -10.26 19.71 -18.97
C ILE A 8 -9.45 18.64 -19.71
N TRP A 9 -9.51 18.59 -21.05
CA TRP A 9 -8.73 17.64 -21.83
C TRP A 9 -7.21 17.89 -21.72
N ALA A 10 -6.79 19.15 -21.67
CA ALA A 10 -5.38 19.51 -21.46
C ALA A 10 -4.88 19.12 -20.05
N LEU A 11 -5.71 19.30 -19.01
CA LEU A 11 -5.40 18.85 -17.66
C LEU A 11 -5.35 17.32 -17.56
N LEU A 12 -6.26 16.61 -18.21
CA LEU A 12 -6.25 15.14 -18.30
C LEU A 12 -5.00 14.64 -19.07
N LEU A 13 -4.62 15.30 -20.15
CA LEU A 13 -3.42 14.96 -20.91
C LEU A 13 -2.13 15.23 -20.12
N MET A 14 -2.06 16.31 -19.33
CA MET A 14 -0.94 16.59 -18.43
C MET A 14 -0.79 15.54 -17.32
N MET A 15 -1.89 14.97 -16.83
CA MET A 15 -1.83 13.87 -15.85
C MET A 15 -1.30 12.56 -16.46
N VAL A 16 -1.46 12.34 -17.76
CA VAL A 16 -1.01 11.11 -18.45
C VAL A 16 0.46 11.19 -18.88
N THR A 17 1.02 12.38 -19.08
CA THR A 17 2.42 12.55 -19.54
C THR A 17 3.44 12.61 -18.40
N GLY A 18 3.01 12.59 -17.13
CA GLY A 18 3.90 12.31 -16.02
C GLY A 18 4.42 10.89 -16.19
N THR A 19 5.63 10.74 -16.75
CA THR A 19 6.36 9.49 -16.64
C THR A 19 6.40 9.14 -15.16
N ALA A 20 5.60 8.18 -14.76
CA ALA A 20 5.72 7.56 -13.45
C ALA A 20 7.10 6.88 -13.43
N ILE A 21 8.13 7.64 -13.11
CA ILE A 21 9.36 7.06 -12.60
C ILE A 21 8.87 6.36 -11.35
N ALA A 22 8.86 5.04 -11.38
CA ALA A 22 8.59 4.21 -10.20
C ALA A 22 9.68 4.53 -9.18
N GLN A 23 9.48 5.60 -8.42
CA GLN A 23 10.32 5.90 -7.27
C GLN A 23 9.95 4.88 -6.21
N ASN A 24 10.92 4.12 -5.77
CA ASN A 24 10.75 3.26 -4.63
C ASN A 24 10.22 4.10 -3.46
N ASN A 25 9.01 3.80 -3.01
CA ASN A 25 8.34 4.53 -1.91
C ASN A 25 8.99 4.24 -0.55
N THR A 26 9.94 3.33 -0.50
CA THR A 26 10.65 2.93 0.71
C THR A 26 12.08 2.51 0.37
N ASN A 27 13.00 2.68 1.33
CA ASN A 27 14.38 2.18 1.26
C ASN A 27 14.67 1.21 2.41
N SER A 28 13.64 0.53 2.90
CA SER A 28 13.76 -0.33 4.07
C SER A 28 14.17 -1.76 3.68
N PRO A 29 15.29 -2.30 4.21
CA PRO A 29 15.68 -3.68 3.98
C PRO A 29 14.67 -4.70 4.52
N TYR A 30 13.79 -4.30 5.43
CA TYR A 30 12.71 -5.14 5.95
C TYR A 30 11.63 -5.46 4.91
N THR A 31 11.54 -4.67 3.84
CA THR A 31 10.60 -4.92 2.73
C THR A 31 10.97 -6.13 1.86
N ARG A 32 12.09 -6.79 2.17
CA ARG A 32 12.54 -8.01 1.50
C ARG A 32 11.58 -9.18 1.68
N TYR A 33 10.73 -9.17 2.70
CA TYR A 33 9.89 -10.31 3.06
C TYR A 33 8.41 -10.07 2.75
N GLY A 34 7.67 -11.16 2.44
CA GLY A 34 6.23 -11.16 2.23
C GLY A 34 5.78 -10.20 1.12
N TYR A 35 4.81 -9.36 1.39
CA TYR A 35 4.33 -8.31 0.48
C TYR A 35 5.11 -6.98 0.61
N GLY A 36 6.21 -6.96 1.37
CA GLY A 36 6.93 -5.74 1.70
C GLY A 36 6.33 -5.02 2.90
N GLN A 37 6.49 -3.70 2.93
CA GLN A 37 5.91 -2.84 3.96
C GLN A 37 4.46 -2.53 3.62
N LEU A 38 3.53 -2.91 4.50
CA LEU A 38 2.13 -2.56 4.35
C LEU A 38 1.95 -1.05 4.51
N ALA A 39 1.21 -0.45 3.58
CA ALA A 39 0.87 0.96 3.65
C ALA A 39 -0.22 1.19 4.70
N ASP A 40 -0.15 2.33 5.38
CA ASP A 40 -1.22 2.77 6.26
C ASP A 40 -2.47 3.08 5.44
N GLN A 41 -3.54 2.37 5.73
CA GLN A 41 -4.82 2.49 5.02
C GLN A 41 -5.71 3.61 5.57
N SER A 42 -5.26 4.32 6.61
CA SER A 42 -5.94 5.47 7.17
C SER A 42 -5.67 6.74 6.36
N PHE A 43 -6.68 7.59 6.22
CA PHE A 43 -6.54 8.87 5.54
C PHE A 43 -6.05 9.96 6.49
N ALA A 44 -5.65 11.12 5.95
CA ALA A 44 -4.89 12.16 6.66
C ALA A 44 -5.40 12.48 8.06
N ASN A 45 -6.71 12.65 8.24
CA ASN A 45 -7.31 12.96 9.54
C ASN A 45 -7.10 11.81 10.55
N SER A 46 -7.42 10.59 10.15
CA SER A 46 -7.22 9.39 10.99
C SER A 46 -5.74 9.14 11.25
N LYS A 47 -4.89 9.33 10.23
CA LYS A 47 -3.44 9.18 10.32
C LYS A 47 -2.82 10.14 11.32
N ALA A 48 -3.29 11.41 11.35
CA ALA A 48 -2.87 12.40 12.32
C ALA A 48 -3.26 12.04 13.77
N MET A 49 -4.27 11.20 13.95
CA MET A 49 -4.73 10.68 15.24
C MET A 49 -4.20 9.27 15.55
N GLY A 50 -3.10 8.84 14.91
CA GLY A 50 -2.52 7.52 15.12
C GLY A 50 -3.26 6.37 14.43
N GLY A 51 -4.00 6.63 13.36
CA GLY A 51 -4.72 5.61 12.59
C GLY A 51 -6.08 5.21 13.16
N ILE A 52 -6.64 5.96 14.10
CA ILE A 52 -7.95 5.68 14.70
C ILE A 52 -9.03 5.86 13.63
N ALA A 53 -9.82 4.81 13.38
CA ALA A 53 -10.79 4.87 12.30
C ALA A 53 -12.08 4.08 12.58
N TYR A 54 -12.03 2.94 13.27
CA TYR A 54 -13.15 2.02 13.30
C TYR A 54 -14.41 2.60 13.96
N GLY A 55 -14.24 3.33 15.05
CA GLY A 55 -15.33 4.04 15.72
C GLY A 55 -15.56 5.47 15.21
N LEU A 56 -14.64 6.00 14.38
CA LEU A 56 -14.72 7.38 13.90
C LEU A 56 -15.86 7.54 12.91
N ARG A 57 -16.75 8.49 13.20
CA ARG A 57 -17.90 8.84 12.37
C ARG A 57 -17.92 10.35 12.15
N ASP A 58 -17.54 10.76 10.95
CA ASP A 58 -17.43 12.16 10.58
C ASP A 58 -18.02 12.39 9.18
N GLY A 59 -18.84 13.43 9.04
CA GLY A 59 -19.45 13.78 7.76
C GLY A 59 -18.54 14.56 6.81
N SER A 60 -17.40 15.04 7.31
CA SER A 60 -16.44 15.89 6.57
C SER A 60 -15.18 15.15 6.11
N HIS A 61 -14.99 13.90 6.51
CA HIS A 61 -13.81 13.10 6.17
C HIS A 61 -14.19 11.71 5.66
N ILE A 62 -13.40 11.21 4.71
CA ILE A 62 -13.57 9.86 4.17
C ILE A 62 -12.83 8.87 5.08
N ASN A 63 -13.52 7.81 5.51
CA ASN A 63 -12.94 6.77 6.34
C ASN A 63 -13.12 5.38 5.69
N PRO A 64 -12.15 4.91 4.87
CA PRO A 64 -12.26 3.63 4.17
C PRO A 64 -12.12 2.42 5.09
N LEU A 65 -11.55 2.59 6.30
CA LEU A 65 -11.33 1.49 7.24
C LEU A 65 -12.61 0.98 7.89
N ASN A 66 -13.68 1.80 7.90
CA ASN A 66 -15.01 1.33 8.29
C ASN A 66 -16.08 1.85 7.32
N PRO A 67 -16.53 1.05 6.36
CA PRO A 67 -17.48 1.49 5.32
C PRO A 67 -18.86 1.92 5.87
N ALA A 68 -19.23 1.55 7.10
CA ALA A 68 -20.45 2.04 7.74
C ALA A 68 -20.42 3.55 7.98
N SER A 69 -19.21 4.14 8.10
CA SER A 69 -19.00 5.58 8.34
C SER A 69 -19.44 6.44 7.16
N TYR A 70 -19.48 5.90 5.93
CA TYR A 70 -19.89 6.66 4.74
C TYR A 70 -21.26 7.29 4.88
N THR A 71 -22.16 6.67 5.63
CA THR A 71 -23.50 7.19 5.90
C THR A 71 -23.52 8.44 6.78
N ALA A 72 -22.37 8.89 7.30
CA ALA A 72 -22.24 10.12 8.07
C ALA A 72 -22.20 11.36 7.20
N ILE A 73 -21.88 11.24 5.90
CA ILE A 73 -21.81 12.38 4.98
C ILE A 73 -23.12 13.16 4.93
N ASP A 74 -23.03 14.48 4.90
CA ASP A 74 -24.20 15.36 4.84
C ASP A 74 -24.91 15.29 3.48
N SER A 75 -26.15 15.73 3.44
CA SER A 75 -26.95 15.78 2.22
C SER A 75 -26.35 16.78 1.25
N LEU A 76 -26.39 16.47 -0.06
CA LEU A 76 -25.87 17.31 -1.14
C LEU A 76 -24.36 17.61 -1.03
N THR A 77 -23.61 16.77 -0.31
CA THR A 77 -22.18 16.92 -0.12
C THR A 77 -21.44 15.91 -1.00
N PHE A 78 -20.38 16.38 -1.62
CA PHE A 78 -19.38 15.59 -2.31
C PHE A 78 -18.04 15.84 -1.60
N LEU A 79 -17.38 14.77 -1.19
CA LEU A 79 -16.04 14.83 -0.61
C LEU A 79 -15.03 14.32 -1.63
N PHE A 80 -13.95 15.05 -1.76
CA PHE A 80 -12.76 14.64 -2.50
C PHE A 80 -11.57 14.79 -1.57
N ASP A 81 -10.76 13.77 -1.46
CA ASP A 81 -9.59 13.73 -0.58
C ASP A 81 -8.41 13.09 -1.28
N GLY A 82 -7.21 13.61 -1.07
CA GLY A 82 -5.99 13.10 -1.64
C GLY A 82 -4.81 13.34 -0.72
N GLY A 83 -3.94 12.35 -0.59
CA GLY A 83 -2.81 12.35 0.31
C GLY A 83 -1.49 12.12 -0.40
N PHE A 84 -0.48 12.88 0.02
CA PHE A 84 0.92 12.67 -0.32
C PHE A 84 1.74 12.70 0.94
N SER A 85 2.73 11.84 1.04
CA SER A 85 3.66 11.82 2.16
C SER A 85 5.11 11.97 1.70
N MET A 86 5.92 12.56 2.58
CA MET A 86 7.36 12.61 2.44
C MET A 86 7.99 11.97 3.66
N GLN A 87 8.91 11.06 3.43
CA GLN A 87 9.65 10.39 4.48
C GLN A 87 11.13 10.73 4.38
N ASN A 88 11.73 11.12 5.51
CA ASN A 88 13.16 11.29 5.66
C ASN A 88 13.68 10.31 6.70
N THR A 89 14.43 9.31 6.26
CA THR A 89 14.89 8.22 7.12
C THR A 89 16.42 8.25 7.27
N ASN A 90 16.87 8.22 8.49
CA ASN A 90 18.29 8.08 8.80
C ASN A 90 18.59 6.62 9.20
N PHE A 91 19.34 5.94 8.39
CA PHE A 91 19.87 4.61 8.68
C PHE A 91 21.22 4.74 9.38
N SER A 92 21.43 3.97 10.43
CA SER A 92 22.71 3.92 11.13
C SER A 92 23.04 2.45 11.45
N SER A 93 24.22 2.01 11.01
CA SER A 93 24.74 0.67 11.29
C SER A 93 26.27 0.73 11.37
N GLU A 94 26.84 0.21 12.43
CA GLU A 94 28.30 0.07 12.64
C GLU A 94 29.11 1.34 12.33
N GLY A 95 28.59 2.51 12.74
CA GLY A 95 29.23 3.81 12.51
C GLY A 95 28.97 4.45 11.16
N THR A 96 28.38 3.73 10.22
CA THR A 96 27.93 4.28 8.92
C THR A 96 26.55 4.88 9.05
N LYS A 97 26.36 6.11 8.55
CA LYS A 97 25.08 6.81 8.51
C LYS A 97 24.67 7.08 7.07
N LEU A 98 23.46 6.73 6.73
CA LEU A 98 22.86 6.99 5.43
C LEU A 98 21.52 7.70 5.61
N ASN A 99 21.29 8.78 4.87
CA ASN A 99 20.02 9.46 4.81
C ASN A 99 19.30 9.13 3.51
N ALA A 100 18.04 8.74 3.60
CA ALA A 100 17.18 8.47 2.45
C ALA A 100 15.91 9.32 2.54
N LYS A 101 15.58 9.97 1.43
CA LYS A 101 14.35 10.77 1.28
C LYS A 101 13.46 10.11 0.24
N ASN A 102 12.22 9.85 0.62
CA ASN A 102 11.21 9.27 -0.25
C ASN A 102 9.98 10.17 -0.29
N SER A 103 9.30 10.19 -1.41
CA SER A 103 7.97 10.78 -1.54
C SER A 103 7.02 9.71 -2.05
N SER A 104 5.83 9.67 -1.50
CA SER A 104 4.82 8.69 -1.84
C SER A 104 3.48 9.35 -2.09
N PHE A 105 2.76 8.83 -3.07
CA PHE A 105 1.33 9.02 -3.21
C PHE A 105 0.65 8.08 -2.21
N ASP A 106 -0.17 8.64 -1.30
CA ASP A 106 -0.81 7.86 -0.25
C ASP A 106 -2.21 7.40 -0.66
N TYR A 107 -3.03 8.28 -1.22
CA TYR A 107 -4.37 7.92 -1.68
C TYR A 107 -5.02 9.05 -2.49
N ILE A 108 -6.04 8.68 -3.24
CA ILE A 108 -7.06 9.57 -3.79
C ILE A 108 -8.42 8.91 -3.58
N ALA A 109 -9.39 9.65 -3.08
CA ALA A 109 -10.70 9.12 -2.81
C ALA A 109 -11.79 10.16 -2.99
N MET A 110 -12.98 9.67 -3.25
CA MET A 110 -14.20 10.47 -3.31
C MET A 110 -15.33 9.76 -2.58
N GLN A 111 -16.21 10.55 -1.99
CA GLN A 111 -17.37 10.05 -1.28
C GLN A 111 -18.58 10.94 -1.57
N PHE A 112 -19.73 10.35 -1.76
CA PHE A 112 -20.97 11.05 -2.03
C PHE A 112 -22.17 10.26 -1.52
N ARG A 113 -23.26 10.99 -1.27
CA ARG A 113 -24.52 10.40 -0.85
C ARG A 113 -25.37 10.05 -2.06
N LEU A 114 -25.74 8.78 -2.19
CA LEU A 114 -26.65 8.30 -3.24
C LEU A 114 -28.13 8.49 -2.86
N HIS A 115 -28.43 8.28 -1.58
CA HIS A 115 -29.79 8.35 -1.04
C HIS A 115 -29.73 8.79 0.43
N GLN A 116 -30.85 9.16 1.04
CA GLN A 116 -30.90 9.57 2.46
C GLN A 116 -30.30 8.55 3.42
N ARG A 117 -30.30 7.28 3.06
CA ARG A 117 -29.77 6.17 3.87
C ARG A 117 -28.57 5.48 3.27
N VAL A 118 -28.13 5.86 2.05
CA VAL A 118 -27.07 5.16 1.31
C VAL A 118 -26.03 6.16 0.86
N ALA A 119 -24.78 5.85 1.15
CA ALA A 119 -23.63 6.60 0.67
C ALA A 119 -22.59 5.66 0.06
N MET A 120 -21.79 6.18 -0.85
CA MET A 120 -20.78 5.46 -1.60
C MET A 120 -19.45 6.18 -1.49
N SER A 121 -18.38 5.40 -1.43
CA SER A 121 -17.01 5.90 -1.56
C SER A 121 -16.23 5.07 -2.56
N ILE A 122 -15.35 5.73 -3.31
CA ILE A 122 -14.43 5.10 -4.26
C ILE A 122 -13.05 5.68 -3.99
N GLY A 123 -12.01 4.86 -3.97
CA GLY A 123 -10.66 5.36 -3.78
C GLY A 123 -9.60 4.39 -4.26
N LEU A 124 -8.47 4.99 -4.62
CA LEU A 124 -7.25 4.34 -5.07
C LEU A 124 -6.15 4.61 -4.06
N LEU A 125 -5.46 3.58 -3.59
CA LEU A 125 -4.37 3.70 -2.63
C LEU A 125 -3.38 2.54 -2.76
N PRO A 126 -2.10 2.74 -2.40
CA PRO A 126 -1.16 1.65 -2.26
C PRO A 126 -1.58 0.73 -1.10
N TYR A 127 -1.37 -0.56 -1.26
CA TYR A 127 -1.56 -1.55 -0.20
C TYR A 127 -0.25 -1.93 0.46
N SER A 128 0.81 -2.10 -0.36
CA SER A 128 2.15 -2.37 0.13
C SER A 128 3.21 -1.80 -0.80
N SER A 129 4.43 -1.68 -0.30
CA SER A 129 5.59 -1.25 -1.09
C SER A 129 6.81 -2.08 -0.76
N VAL A 130 7.61 -2.36 -1.78
CA VAL A 130 8.92 -2.99 -1.68
C VAL A 130 9.94 -2.03 -2.28
N GLY A 131 11.02 -1.76 -1.55
CA GLY A 131 12.08 -0.91 -2.04
C GLY A 131 13.31 -1.07 -1.18
N TYR A 132 14.35 -1.73 -1.70
CA TYR A 132 15.66 -1.82 -1.07
C TYR A 132 16.73 -2.05 -2.11
N ASN A 133 17.91 -1.54 -1.82
CA ASN A 133 19.13 -1.83 -2.55
C ASN A 133 20.28 -1.86 -1.55
N MET A 134 20.86 -3.01 -1.33
CA MET A 134 21.95 -3.22 -0.38
C MET A 134 22.96 -4.21 -0.92
N ALA A 135 24.22 -4.06 -0.50
CA ALA A 135 25.29 -4.97 -0.87
C ALA A 135 26.08 -5.37 0.37
N LYS A 136 26.56 -6.58 0.36
CA LYS A 136 27.48 -7.14 1.36
C LYS A 136 28.73 -7.67 0.67
N ALA A 137 29.88 -7.10 1.01
CA ALA A 137 31.17 -7.65 0.59
C ALA A 137 31.57 -8.83 1.48
N ASN A 138 32.03 -9.91 0.89
CA ASN A 138 32.66 -11.03 1.55
C ASN A 138 34.14 -10.95 1.27
N ASN A 139 34.89 -10.42 2.25
CA ASN A 139 36.35 -10.24 2.17
C ASN A 139 37.11 -11.26 3.00
N ASP A 140 36.40 -12.09 3.77
CA ASP A 140 37.00 -13.14 4.62
C ASP A 140 37.20 -14.44 3.82
N VAL A 141 38.11 -14.36 2.85
CA VAL A 141 38.44 -15.46 1.91
C VAL A 141 39.95 -15.54 1.70
N ALA A 142 40.44 -16.73 1.30
CA ALA A 142 41.87 -17.04 1.21
C ALA A 142 42.63 -16.25 0.13
N SER A 143 41.96 -15.72 -0.90
CA SER A 143 42.57 -14.93 -1.98
C SER A 143 41.73 -13.76 -2.40
N GLU A 144 42.32 -12.75 -3.00
CA GLU A 144 41.64 -11.59 -3.55
C GLU A 144 40.61 -11.97 -4.64
N GLU A 145 40.98 -12.91 -5.50
CA GLU A 145 40.15 -13.40 -6.59
C GLU A 145 38.86 -14.09 -6.11
N ALA A 146 38.86 -14.62 -4.87
CA ALA A 146 37.72 -15.26 -4.25
C ALA A 146 36.82 -14.27 -3.52
N ARG A 147 37.20 -12.98 -3.40
CA ARG A 147 36.32 -11.95 -2.82
C ARG A 147 35.08 -11.77 -3.65
N SER A 148 33.94 -11.73 -2.99
CA SER A 148 32.66 -11.60 -3.65
C SER A 148 31.85 -10.49 -3.05
N VAL A 149 30.95 -9.91 -3.86
CA VAL A 149 29.94 -8.96 -3.44
C VAL A 149 28.57 -9.56 -3.74
N THR A 150 27.76 -9.70 -2.69
CA THR A 150 26.37 -10.09 -2.82
C THR A 150 25.51 -8.84 -2.74
N SER A 151 24.83 -8.49 -3.82
CA SER A 151 23.87 -7.39 -3.88
C SER A 151 22.44 -7.93 -3.81
N PHE A 152 21.60 -7.22 -3.09
CA PHE A 152 20.18 -7.49 -2.95
C PHE A 152 19.42 -6.25 -3.35
N ALA A 153 18.51 -6.40 -4.29
CA ALA A 153 17.61 -5.34 -4.72
C ALA A 153 16.17 -5.86 -4.73
N GLY A 154 15.25 -5.00 -4.47
CA GLY A 154 13.82 -5.31 -4.58
C GLY A 154 13.04 -4.06 -4.85
N ASP A 155 12.03 -4.19 -5.67
CA ASP A 155 11.13 -3.14 -6.07
C ASP A 155 9.72 -3.65 -6.32
N GLY A 156 8.76 -2.70 -6.37
CA GLY A 156 7.37 -2.99 -6.62
C GLY A 156 6.46 -2.77 -5.42
N GLY A 157 5.32 -3.42 -5.45
CA GLY A 157 4.30 -3.31 -4.40
C GLY A 157 2.90 -3.57 -4.93
N LEU A 158 1.94 -3.56 -4.04
CA LEU A 158 0.54 -3.80 -4.35
C LEU A 158 -0.27 -2.52 -4.23
N HIS A 159 -1.22 -2.35 -5.13
CA HIS A 159 -2.17 -1.25 -5.15
C HIS A 159 -3.59 -1.80 -4.98
N GLN A 160 -4.50 -0.97 -4.52
CA GLN A 160 -5.92 -1.32 -4.44
C GLN A 160 -6.82 -0.17 -4.90
N LEU A 161 -7.84 -0.53 -5.64
CA LEU A 161 -8.98 0.32 -5.96
C LEU A 161 -10.18 -0.22 -5.17
N TYR A 162 -10.75 0.55 -4.28
CA TYR A 162 -11.95 0.13 -3.57
C TYR A 162 -13.20 0.88 -4.05
N VAL A 163 -14.31 0.16 -4.00
CA VAL A 163 -15.66 0.70 -4.10
C VAL A 163 -16.41 0.25 -2.86
N GLY A 164 -16.93 1.21 -2.10
CA GLY A 164 -17.61 0.95 -0.86
C GLY A 164 -19.00 1.54 -0.79
N LEU A 165 -19.89 0.81 -0.14
CA LEU A 165 -21.25 1.23 0.15
C LEU A 165 -21.52 1.19 1.63
N GLY A 166 -22.10 2.26 2.15
CA GLY A 166 -22.63 2.33 3.51
C GLY A 166 -24.15 2.52 3.50
N VAL A 167 -24.84 1.81 4.38
CA VAL A 167 -26.30 1.84 4.50
C VAL A 167 -26.68 2.10 5.95
N LYS A 168 -27.52 3.10 6.18
CA LYS A 168 -28.13 3.39 7.48
C LYS A 168 -29.39 2.52 7.65
N VAL A 169 -29.23 1.41 8.38
CA VAL A 169 -30.31 0.42 8.59
C VAL A 169 -31.32 0.92 9.61
N LEU A 170 -30.83 1.43 10.75
CA LEU A 170 -31.63 2.04 11.81
C LEU A 170 -31.16 3.49 12.06
N LYS A 171 -31.89 4.23 12.86
CA LYS A 171 -31.49 5.61 13.23
C LYS A 171 -30.08 5.67 13.82
N ASN A 172 -29.69 4.62 14.57
CA ASN A 172 -28.45 4.54 15.31
C ASN A 172 -27.46 3.51 14.74
N LEU A 173 -27.89 2.68 13.78
CA LEU A 173 -27.07 1.58 13.21
C LEU A 173 -26.84 1.81 11.72
N SER A 174 -25.57 1.80 11.36
CA SER A 174 -25.10 1.77 9.97
C SER A 174 -24.26 0.54 9.71
N VAL A 175 -24.37 -0.02 8.54
CA VAL A 175 -23.52 -1.12 8.05
C VAL A 175 -22.93 -0.74 6.69
N GLY A 176 -21.84 -1.37 6.33
CA GLY A 176 -21.23 -1.11 5.04
C GLY A 176 -20.30 -2.22 4.61
N ALA A 177 -19.95 -2.19 3.34
CA ALA A 177 -18.97 -3.10 2.76
C ALA A 177 -18.13 -2.38 1.72
N ASN A 178 -16.85 -2.74 1.65
CA ASN A 178 -15.93 -2.40 0.57
C ASN A 178 -15.62 -3.65 -0.24
N VAL A 179 -15.59 -3.49 -1.55
CA VAL A 179 -14.98 -4.42 -2.50
C VAL A 179 -13.73 -3.74 -3.04
N SER A 180 -12.57 -4.34 -2.83
CA SER A 180 -11.29 -3.80 -3.30
C SER A 180 -10.69 -4.74 -4.33
N TYR A 181 -10.30 -4.21 -5.48
CA TYR A 181 -9.50 -4.90 -6.46
C TYR A 181 -8.02 -4.63 -6.19
N PHE A 182 -7.23 -5.69 -6.08
CA PHE A 182 -5.80 -5.66 -5.83
C PHE A 182 -5.02 -6.01 -7.08
N TRP A 183 -3.96 -5.27 -7.35
CA TRP A 183 -2.99 -5.61 -8.38
C TRP A 183 -1.61 -5.10 -8.02
N GLY A 184 -0.60 -5.73 -8.59
CA GLY A 184 0.77 -5.27 -8.49
C GLY A 184 1.78 -6.38 -8.70
N GLU A 185 3.01 -5.97 -8.79
CA GLU A 185 4.15 -6.84 -9.05
C GLU A 185 5.25 -6.54 -8.03
N ILE A 186 5.93 -7.58 -7.62
CA ILE A 186 7.08 -7.50 -6.70
C ILE A 186 8.21 -8.29 -7.32
N THR A 187 9.34 -7.64 -7.55
CA THR A 187 10.56 -8.26 -8.02
C THR A 187 11.63 -8.20 -6.93
N ARG A 188 12.26 -9.32 -6.64
CA ARG A 188 13.38 -9.41 -5.71
C ARG A 188 14.53 -10.06 -6.42
N GLN A 189 15.70 -9.44 -6.32
CA GLN A 189 16.92 -9.91 -6.98
C GLN A 189 18.04 -10.08 -5.95
N ALA A 190 18.74 -11.18 -6.05
CA ALA A 190 20.01 -11.38 -5.39
C ALA A 190 21.06 -11.69 -6.46
N ARG A 191 22.18 -10.99 -6.41
CA ARG A 191 23.29 -11.18 -7.37
C ARG A 191 24.60 -11.30 -6.63
N ILE A 192 25.38 -12.32 -7.00
CA ILE A 192 26.75 -12.57 -6.51
C ILE A 192 27.71 -12.26 -7.63
N THR A 193 28.67 -11.38 -7.38
CA THR A 193 29.72 -10.97 -8.31
C THR A 193 31.10 -11.14 -7.69
N PHE A 194 32.12 -11.31 -8.53
CA PHE A 194 33.51 -11.45 -8.14
C PHE A 194 34.33 -10.32 -8.77
N PRO A 195 34.39 -9.12 -8.13
CA PRO A 195 34.97 -7.91 -8.74
C PRO A 195 36.47 -8.03 -9.08
N TYR A 196 37.18 -8.94 -8.45
CA TYR A 196 38.63 -9.13 -8.64
C TYR A 196 38.96 -10.37 -9.51
N ASN A 197 37.96 -10.96 -10.16
CA ASN A 197 38.15 -12.11 -11.05
C ASN A 197 37.26 -11.96 -12.29
N ASP A 198 37.87 -11.48 -13.38
CA ASP A 198 37.15 -11.23 -14.64
C ASP A 198 36.68 -12.51 -15.34
N ASN A 199 37.28 -13.67 -14.99
CA ASN A 199 36.90 -14.97 -15.53
C ASN A 199 35.83 -15.68 -14.71
N ALA A 200 35.49 -15.17 -13.53
CA ALA A 200 34.45 -15.77 -12.70
C ALA A 200 33.06 -15.46 -13.22
N PHE A 201 32.23 -16.46 -13.29
CA PHE A 201 30.80 -16.30 -13.54
C PHE A 201 30.12 -15.55 -12.38
N ALA A 202 29.16 -14.67 -12.72
CA ALA A 202 28.28 -14.10 -11.72
C ALA A 202 26.98 -14.91 -11.66
N PHE A 203 26.35 -14.91 -10.51
CA PHE A 203 25.09 -15.63 -10.28
C PHE A 203 24.00 -14.65 -9.93
N GLN A 204 22.83 -14.83 -10.54
CA GLN A 204 21.66 -14.01 -10.30
C GLN A 204 20.47 -14.90 -9.99
N HIS A 205 19.73 -14.49 -8.96
CA HIS A 205 18.48 -15.09 -8.53
C HIS A 205 17.42 -14.00 -8.52
N VAL A 206 16.32 -14.22 -9.21
CA VAL A 206 15.18 -13.31 -9.28
C VAL A 206 13.93 -14.05 -8.84
N ASP A 207 13.27 -13.51 -7.83
CA ASP A 207 11.93 -13.91 -7.42
C ASP A 207 10.94 -12.88 -7.96
N TYR A 208 9.98 -13.31 -8.74
CA TYR A 208 8.91 -12.51 -9.27
C TYR A 208 7.58 -12.97 -8.72
N LEU A 209 6.76 -12.01 -8.30
CA LEU A 209 5.41 -12.23 -7.82
C LEU A 209 4.48 -11.19 -8.44
N SER A 210 3.45 -11.65 -9.14
CA SER A 210 2.35 -10.82 -9.64
C SER A 210 1.07 -11.23 -8.93
N VAL A 211 0.33 -10.27 -8.42
CA VAL A 211 -0.92 -10.49 -7.70
C VAL A 211 -2.05 -9.75 -8.42
N ARG A 212 -3.16 -10.43 -8.65
CA ARG A 212 -4.40 -9.86 -9.18
C ARG A 212 -5.58 -10.55 -8.54
N ASP A 213 -6.25 -9.86 -7.63
CA ASP A 213 -7.38 -10.43 -6.90
C ASP A 213 -8.29 -9.35 -6.30
N TYR A 214 -9.31 -9.76 -5.57
CA TYR A 214 -10.22 -8.86 -4.86
C TYR A 214 -10.23 -9.17 -3.36
N LYS A 215 -10.62 -8.19 -2.56
CA LYS A 215 -10.79 -8.28 -1.10
C LYS A 215 -12.15 -7.72 -0.72
N LEU A 216 -12.72 -8.25 0.35
CA LEU A 216 -13.96 -7.77 0.96
C LEU A 216 -13.67 -7.27 2.37
N ASP A 217 -14.21 -6.10 2.71
CA ASP A 217 -14.19 -5.57 4.07
C ASP A 217 -15.61 -5.19 4.47
N PHE A 218 -16.02 -5.59 5.66
CA PHE A 218 -17.33 -5.31 6.23
C PHE A 218 -17.17 -4.40 7.44
N GLY A 219 -18.12 -3.49 7.63
CA GLY A 219 -18.12 -2.58 8.76
C GLY A 219 -19.51 -2.36 9.32
N ALA A 220 -19.57 -2.15 10.63
CA ALA A 220 -20.77 -1.74 11.32
C ALA A 220 -20.43 -0.62 12.31
N GLN A 221 -21.36 0.35 12.47
CA GLN A 221 -21.26 1.40 13.47
C GLN A 221 -22.60 1.58 14.17
N TYR A 222 -22.57 1.57 15.50
CA TYR A 222 -23.70 1.89 16.35
C TYR A 222 -23.42 3.15 17.15
N THR A 223 -24.24 4.18 16.96
CA THR A 223 -24.10 5.47 17.65
C THR A 223 -25.25 5.67 18.61
N GLN A 224 -24.95 5.81 19.90
CA GLN A 224 -25.90 6.09 20.95
C GLN A 224 -25.74 7.52 21.46
N GLN A 225 -26.81 8.30 21.38
CA GLN A 225 -26.89 9.60 22.03
C GLN A 225 -27.18 9.42 23.53
N LEU A 226 -26.32 9.98 24.37
CA LEU A 226 -26.43 9.98 25.83
C LEU A 226 -26.77 11.41 26.28
N GLY A 227 -28.04 11.79 26.11
CA GLY A 227 -28.51 13.17 26.38
C GLY A 227 -28.27 14.13 25.22
N ARG A 228 -28.17 15.45 25.50
CA ARG A 228 -28.07 16.48 24.46
C ARG A 228 -26.69 16.74 23.92
N LYS A 229 -25.64 16.42 24.70
CA LYS A 229 -24.24 16.80 24.38
C LYS A 229 -23.31 15.62 24.22
N HIS A 230 -23.72 14.44 24.60
CA HIS A 230 -22.85 13.25 24.62
C HIS A 230 -23.30 12.24 23.58
N ALA A 231 -22.37 11.73 22.82
CA ALA A 231 -22.60 10.61 21.91
C ALA A 231 -21.45 9.60 22.01
N VAL A 232 -21.79 8.32 21.92
CA VAL A 232 -20.82 7.22 21.88
C VAL A 232 -21.05 6.45 20.58
N THR A 233 -20.00 6.21 19.84
CA THR A 233 -20.03 5.39 18.63
C THR A 233 -19.14 4.17 18.82
N LEU A 234 -19.71 2.99 18.73
CA LEU A 234 -19.01 1.72 18.64
C LEU A 234 -18.89 1.32 17.17
N GLY A 235 -17.69 1.05 16.72
CA GLY A 235 -17.39 0.56 15.38
C GLY A 235 -16.77 -0.83 15.41
N VAL A 236 -17.21 -1.68 14.51
CA VAL A 236 -16.65 -3.03 14.32
C VAL A 236 -16.38 -3.21 12.82
N VAL A 237 -15.23 -3.82 12.51
CA VAL A 237 -14.87 -4.17 11.14
C VAL A 237 -14.40 -5.60 11.06
N PHE A 238 -14.62 -6.23 9.92
CA PHE A 238 -14.23 -7.60 9.65
C PHE A 238 -13.81 -7.75 8.19
N SER A 239 -12.65 -8.35 7.97
CA SER A 239 -12.16 -8.75 6.65
C SER A 239 -11.93 -10.26 6.65
N PRO A 240 -12.62 -11.03 5.83
CA PRO A 240 -12.47 -12.48 5.78
C PRO A 240 -11.12 -12.88 5.18
N LYS A 241 -10.59 -14.01 5.66
CA LYS A 241 -9.44 -14.68 5.05
C LYS A 241 -9.70 -14.94 3.56
N LYS A 242 -8.66 -14.71 2.76
CA LYS A 242 -8.68 -15.05 1.35
C LYS A 242 -7.29 -15.46 0.88
N ASP A 243 -7.22 -16.59 0.17
CA ASP A 243 -6.02 -16.98 -0.56
C ASP A 243 -6.00 -16.19 -1.88
N LEU A 244 -4.93 -15.45 -2.11
CA LEU A 244 -4.80 -14.54 -3.25
C LEU A 244 -4.39 -15.30 -4.49
N HIS A 245 -5.06 -15.01 -5.60
CA HIS A 245 -4.61 -15.46 -6.91
C HIS A 245 -3.34 -14.72 -7.30
N ASN A 246 -2.29 -15.48 -7.55
CA ASN A 246 -0.97 -14.94 -7.87
C ASN A 246 -0.25 -15.82 -8.89
N GLU A 247 0.63 -15.19 -9.64
CA GLU A 247 1.61 -15.83 -10.51
C GLU A 247 2.99 -15.57 -9.92
N ALA A 248 3.76 -16.61 -9.68
CA ALA A 248 5.09 -16.50 -9.13
C ALA A 248 6.06 -17.38 -9.89
N TYR A 249 7.26 -16.87 -10.14
CA TYR A 249 8.35 -17.68 -10.68
C TYR A 249 9.68 -17.29 -10.04
N VAL A 250 10.59 -18.25 -10.07
CA VAL A 250 11.98 -18.06 -9.64
C VAL A 250 12.87 -18.28 -10.86
N GLN A 251 13.68 -17.27 -11.17
CA GLN A 251 14.66 -17.34 -12.24
C GLN A 251 16.09 -17.37 -11.66
N ARG A 252 16.86 -18.34 -12.06
CA ARG A 252 18.28 -18.47 -11.71
C ARG A 252 19.11 -18.40 -12.97
N SER A 253 20.04 -17.45 -13.00
CA SER A 253 20.91 -17.21 -14.17
C SER A 253 22.36 -17.23 -13.77
N THR A 254 23.19 -17.84 -14.62
CA THR A 254 24.64 -17.70 -14.57
C THR A 254 25.03 -16.71 -15.65
N LEU A 255 25.75 -15.66 -15.27
CA LEU A 255 26.17 -14.58 -16.15
C LEU A 255 27.64 -14.77 -16.54
N THR A 256 28.02 -14.32 -17.73
CA THR A 256 29.34 -14.50 -18.30
C THR A 256 30.46 -13.97 -17.40
N ASN A 257 30.24 -12.82 -16.74
CA ASN A 257 31.18 -12.24 -15.76
C ASN A 257 30.43 -11.27 -14.82
N SER A 258 31.15 -10.67 -13.88
CA SER A 258 30.63 -9.79 -12.86
C SER A 258 29.94 -8.51 -13.42
N ASN A 259 30.37 -8.03 -14.58
CA ASN A 259 29.84 -6.81 -15.22
C ASN A 259 28.82 -7.11 -16.33
N SER A 260 28.63 -8.39 -16.67
CA SER A 260 27.73 -8.79 -17.76
C SER A 260 26.28 -8.86 -17.30
N THR A 261 25.39 -8.50 -18.20
CA THR A 261 23.97 -8.82 -18.13
C THR A 261 23.61 -10.03 -18.98
N GLN A 262 24.58 -10.54 -19.76
CA GLN A 262 24.39 -11.69 -20.64
C GLN A 262 24.43 -12.99 -19.85
N ALA A 263 23.33 -13.72 -19.86
CA ALA A 263 23.23 -15.02 -19.23
C ALA A 263 23.88 -16.12 -20.13
N VAL A 264 24.70 -16.95 -19.53
CA VAL A 264 25.21 -18.19 -20.14
C VAL A 264 24.14 -19.28 -20.04
N THR A 265 23.54 -19.37 -18.87
CA THR A 265 22.42 -20.29 -18.62
C THR A 265 21.36 -19.60 -17.82
N THR A 266 20.11 -19.91 -18.13
CA THR A 266 18.96 -19.43 -17.35
C THR A 266 18.03 -20.61 -17.11
N ASN A 267 17.63 -20.79 -15.86
CA ASN A 267 16.62 -21.75 -15.46
C ASN A 267 15.48 -20.98 -14.78
N THR A 268 14.26 -21.11 -15.30
CA THR A 268 13.05 -20.52 -14.74
C THR A 268 12.18 -21.64 -14.22
N VAL A 269 11.73 -21.51 -12.98
CA VAL A 269 10.84 -22.47 -12.34
C VAL A 269 9.60 -21.70 -11.88
N ASP A 270 8.45 -22.07 -12.41
CA ASP A 270 7.19 -21.58 -11.92
C ASP A 270 6.97 -22.10 -10.50
N THR A 271 6.64 -21.22 -9.60
CA THR A 271 6.40 -21.55 -8.21
C THR A 271 4.94 -21.24 -7.88
N VAL A 272 4.32 -22.14 -7.13
CA VAL A 272 3.00 -21.85 -6.53
C VAL A 272 3.27 -21.23 -5.17
N ALA A 273 3.25 -19.92 -5.12
CA ALA A 273 3.32 -19.22 -3.85
C ALA A 273 1.90 -19.10 -3.27
N THR A 274 1.63 -19.80 -2.18
CA THR A 274 0.38 -19.63 -1.43
C THR A 274 0.46 -18.35 -0.60
N PHE A 275 0.10 -17.25 -1.19
CA PHE A 275 -0.06 -15.99 -0.46
C PHE A 275 -1.53 -15.80 -0.11
N GLY A 276 -1.80 -15.53 1.16
CA GLY A 276 -3.16 -15.31 1.65
C GLY A 276 -3.25 -14.11 2.57
N MET A 277 -4.42 -13.52 2.63
CA MET A 277 -4.79 -12.52 3.62
C MET A 277 -5.45 -13.24 4.81
N PRO A 278 -5.05 -12.95 6.06
CA PRO A 278 -5.69 -13.54 7.24
C PRO A 278 -7.07 -12.93 7.49
N ASN A 279 -7.87 -13.59 8.34
CA ASN A 279 -9.00 -12.92 8.95
C ASN A 279 -8.52 -11.73 9.78
N SER A 280 -9.16 -10.59 9.60
CA SER A 280 -8.85 -9.37 10.34
C SER A 280 -10.10 -8.85 11.03
N PHE A 281 -9.96 -8.48 12.31
CA PHE A 281 -11.02 -7.88 13.12
C PHE A 281 -10.53 -6.58 13.71
N GLY A 282 -11.40 -5.59 13.74
CA GLY A 282 -11.13 -4.33 14.38
C GLY A 282 -12.33 -3.84 15.17
N VAL A 283 -12.07 -3.26 16.34
CA VAL A 283 -13.09 -2.64 17.18
C VAL A 283 -12.60 -1.27 17.57
N GLY A 284 -13.47 -0.28 17.54
CA GLY A 284 -13.17 1.09 17.94
C GLY A 284 -14.33 1.72 18.67
N LEU A 285 -14.01 2.56 19.64
CA LEU A 285 -14.97 3.35 20.41
C LEU A 285 -14.61 4.83 20.26
N THR A 286 -15.59 5.65 19.95
CA THR A 286 -15.43 7.10 19.91
C THR A 286 -16.48 7.72 20.84
N TYR A 287 -16.02 8.61 21.71
CA TYR A 287 -16.86 9.45 22.55
C TYR A 287 -16.80 10.88 22.03
N GLU A 288 -17.94 11.48 21.82
CA GLU A 288 -18.09 12.85 21.32
C GLU A 288 -18.83 13.72 22.35
N TYR A 289 -18.24 14.87 22.64
CA TYR A 289 -18.84 15.87 23.51
C TYR A 289 -19.18 17.14 22.75
N ASP A 290 -20.46 17.53 22.76
CA ASP A 290 -21.01 18.77 22.17
C ASP A 290 -20.59 19.00 20.69
N LYS A 291 -20.36 17.92 19.94
CA LYS A 291 -19.83 17.92 18.56
C LYS A 291 -18.49 18.66 18.37
N ARG A 292 -17.81 18.97 19.46
CA ARG A 292 -16.55 19.75 19.46
C ARG A 292 -15.33 18.94 19.84
N LEU A 293 -15.52 17.91 20.63
CA LEU A 293 -14.45 17.03 21.11
C LEU A 293 -14.78 15.59 20.72
N LYS A 294 -13.90 14.97 20.00
CA LYS A 294 -14.01 13.56 19.59
C LYS A 294 -12.80 12.76 20.08
#